data_c026efa0a67e581aba97cc3eecad6401
#
_entry.id   c026efa0a67e581aba97cc3eecad6401
#
_cell.length_a   1.000
_cell.length_b   1.000
_cell.length_c   1.000
_cell.angle_alpha   90.00
_cell.angle_beta   90.00
_cell.angle_gamma   90.00
#
_symmetry.space_group_name_H-M   'P 1'
#
loop_
_entity.id
_entity.type
_entity.pdbx_description
1 polymer ?
#
loop_
_entity_poly.entity_id
_entity_poly.type
_entity_poly.pdbx_seq_one_letter_code
_entity_poly.pdbx_strand_id
1 'polypeptide(L)'
;ERKGLEVNFWGCVALTKAVLPHMQKRNSGQIWTIASILGHFGSPKLAAYAASKYALVGYFESLQYELRSSAVHVGLVSPGFINTSVTLNSLGPDGIPIQKNSAAQEKGMLPMEFARKFYNRTAKRRPSRHLFIGRYEILAVPFKRFFPNLFFSIYGKLTDVTRQKKN
;
A
#
# COMPACT_ATOMS: atom_id res chain seq x y z
N GLU A 1 -10.92 -12.22 -6.89
CA GLU A 1 -9.55 -12.08 -6.38
C GLU A 1 -8.55 -11.87 -7.51
N ARG A 2 -8.55 -12.72 -8.57
CA ARG A 2 -7.64 -12.58 -9.73
C ARG A 2 -7.68 -11.17 -10.35
N LYS A 3 -8.87 -10.62 -10.60
CA LYS A 3 -9.04 -9.26 -11.13
C LYS A 3 -8.41 -8.19 -10.23
N GLY A 4 -8.46 -8.38 -8.91
CA GLY A 4 -7.79 -7.48 -7.96
C GLY A 4 -6.25 -7.52 -8.09
N LEU A 5 -5.67 -8.71 -8.28
CA LEU A 5 -4.23 -8.86 -8.55
C LEU A 5 -3.85 -8.29 -9.92
N GLU A 6 -4.66 -8.52 -10.94
CA GLU A 6 -4.42 -7.95 -12.28
C GLU A 6 -4.32 -6.42 -12.22
N VAL A 7 -5.26 -5.76 -11.57
CA VAL A 7 -5.27 -4.30 -11.47
C VAL A 7 -4.17 -3.79 -10.53
N ASN A 8 -4.11 -4.32 -9.30
CA ASN A 8 -3.26 -3.76 -8.25
C ASN A 8 -1.78 -4.08 -8.42
N PHE A 9 -1.46 -5.25 -8.96
CA PHE A 9 -0.09 -5.73 -9.10
C PHE A 9 0.38 -5.72 -10.55
N TRP A 10 -0.24 -6.51 -11.42
CA TRP A 10 0.21 -6.65 -12.81
C TRP A 10 0.11 -5.35 -13.60
N GLY A 11 -0.92 -4.53 -13.35
CA GLY A 11 -1.02 -3.19 -13.94
C GLY A 11 0.17 -2.29 -13.58
N CYS A 12 0.59 -2.29 -12.31
CA CYS A 12 1.77 -1.54 -11.87
C CYS A 12 3.07 -2.07 -12.49
N VAL A 13 3.22 -3.40 -12.57
CA VAL A 13 4.38 -4.05 -13.19
C VAL A 13 4.46 -3.73 -14.68
N ALA A 14 3.34 -3.86 -15.40
CA ALA A 14 3.27 -3.58 -16.84
C ALA A 14 3.64 -2.12 -17.15
N LEU A 15 3.04 -1.17 -16.41
CA LEU A 15 3.37 0.24 -16.58
C LEU A 15 4.85 0.52 -16.26
N THR A 16 5.37 -0.06 -15.20
CA THR A 16 6.80 0.08 -14.84
C THR A 16 7.71 -0.43 -15.94
N LYS A 17 7.44 -1.64 -16.46
CA LYS A 17 8.23 -2.23 -17.56
C LYS A 17 8.15 -1.40 -18.85
N ALA A 18 7.03 -0.74 -19.11
CA ALA A 18 6.89 0.13 -20.27
C ALA A 18 7.71 1.41 -20.17
N VAL A 19 7.78 2.04 -18.98
CA VAL A 19 8.47 3.35 -18.82
C VAL A 19 9.94 3.22 -18.43
N LEU A 20 10.33 2.15 -17.74
CA LEU A 20 11.68 1.98 -17.20
C LEU A 20 12.79 2.02 -18.26
N PRO A 21 12.69 1.36 -19.44
CA PRO A 21 13.74 1.42 -20.46
C PRO A 21 14.02 2.86 -20.94
N HIS A 22 12.98 3.68 -21.07
CA HIS A 22 13.12 5.09 -21.46
C HIS A 22 13.83 5.90 -20.38
N MET A 23 13.52 5.65 -19.09
CA MET A 23 14.20 6.30 -17.98
C MET A 23 15.66 5.88 -17.88
N GLN A 24 15.97 4.59 -18.07
CA GLN A 24 17.34 4.08 -18.09
C GLN A 24 18.16 4.68 -19.25
N LYS A 25 17.59 4.75 -20.46
CA LYS A 25 18.26 5.35 -21.63
C LYS A 25 18.63 6.81 -21.40
N ARG A 26 17.77 7.62 -20.77
CA ARG A 26 18.08 9.03 -20.44
C ARG A 26 18.81 9.20 -19.10
N ASN A 27 19.07 8.08 -18.40
CA ASN A 27 19.71 8.01 -17.09
C ASN A 27 19.07 8.96 -16.05
N SER A 28 17.74 9.09 -16.08
CA SER A 28 17.00 9.90 -15.09
C SER A 28 15.52 9.50 -15.01
N GLY A 29 14.94 9.61 -13.83
CA GLY A 29 13.53 9.38 -13.58
C GLY A 29 13.24 8.90 -12.18
N GLN A 30 11.95 8.94 -11.85
CA GLN A 30 11.46 8.37 -10.59
C GLN A 30 10.20 7.54 -10.85
N ILE A 31 10.14 6.35 -10.27
CA ILE A 31 8.96 5.49 -10.25
C ILE A 31 8.54 5.34 -8.81
N TRP A 32 7.32 5.74 -8.48
CA TRP A 32 6.76 5.58 -7.15
C TRP A 32 5.53 4.69 -7.20
N THR A 33 5.58 3.57 -6.47
CA THR A 33 4.47 2.62 -6.39
C THR A 33 3.72 2.79 -5.09
N ILE A 34 2.40 2.96 -5.20
CA ILE A 34 1.52 3.09 -4.05
C ILE A 34 1.09 1.69 -3.58
N ALA A 35 1.76 1.19 -2.55
CA ALA A 35 1.40 -0.04 -1.85
C ALA A 35 0.29 0.22 -0.80
N SER A 36 0.49 -0.25 0.43
CA SER A 36 -0.36 -0.03 1.61
C SER A 36 0.37 -0.53 2.85
N ILE A 37 -0.02 -0.10 4.05
CA ILE A 37 0.39 -0.78 5.28
C ILE A 37 -0.05 -2.26 5.27
N LEU A 38 -1.13 -2.62 4.58
CA LEU A 38 -1.57 -4.00 4.36
C LEU A 38 -0.68 -4.79 3.38
N GLY A 39 0.35 -4.17 2.81
CA GLY A 39 1.48 -4.86 2.18
C GLY A 39 2.50 -5.42 3.20
N HIS A 40 2.26 -5.25 4.51
CA HIS A 40 3.17 -5.67 5.58
C HIS A 40 2.49 -6.54 6.65
N PHE A 41 1.16 -6.57 6.68
CA PHE A 41 0.35 -7.48 7.50
C PHE A 41 -1.02 -7.70 6.87
N GLY A 42 -1.62 -8.88 7.15
CA GLY A 42 -2.96 -9.21 6.67
C GLY A 42 -4.06 -8.59 7.52
N SER A 43 -5.26 -8.49 6.95
CA SER A 43 -6.47 -8.05 7.65
C SER A 43 -7.65 -8.96 7.29
N PRO A 44 -8.56 -9.27 8.21
CA PRO A 44 -9.75 -10.05 7.89
C PRO A 44 -10.53 -9.45 6.72
N LYS A 45 -11.08 -10.30 5.87
CA LYS A 45 -11.87 -9.95 4.67
C LYS A 45 -11.09 -9.22 3.57
N LEU A 46 -9.78 -9.00 3.72
CA LEU A 46 -8.93 -8.28 2.77
C LEU A 46 -7.75 -9.14 2.27
N ALA A 47 -7.87 -10.47 2.29
CA ALA A 47 -6.78 -11.38 1.94
C ALA A 47 -6.21 -11.12 0.55
N ALA A 48 -7.05 -11.07 -0.49
CA ALA A 48 -6.61 -10.80 -1.85
C ALA A 48 -6.01 -9.39 -2.03
N TYR A 49 -6.58 -8.38 -1.36
CA TYR A 49 -6.02 -7.04 -1.36
C TYR A 49 -4.65 -7.02 -0.69
N ALA A 50 -4.52 -7.58 0.52
CA ALA A 50 -3.25 -7.67 1.22
C ALA A 50 -2.20 -8.42 0.37
N ALA A 51 -2.55 -9.58 -0.21
CA ALA A 51 -1.68 -10.34 -1.10
C ALA A 51 -1.18 -9.48 -2.27
N SER A 52 -2.06 -8.72 -2.93
CA SER A 52 -1.67 -7.83 -4.03
C SER A 52 -0.68 -6.73 -3.59
N LYS A 53 -0.86 -6.20 -2.37
CA LYS A 53 0.02 -5.15 -1.83
C LYS A 53 1.36 -5.71 -1.30
N TYR A 54 1.38 -6.94 -0.78
CA TYR A 54 2.62 -7.67 -0.47
C TYR A 54 3.42 -7.96 -1.75
N ALA A 55 2.75 -8.38 -2.82
CA ALA A 55 3.39 -8.61 -4.11
C ALA A 55 4.07 -7.35 -4.64
N LEU A 56 3.43 -6.16 -4.52
CA LEU A 56 4.05 -4.88 -4.87
C LEU A 56 5.30 -4.62 -4.03
N VAL A 57 5.23 -4.82 -2.72
CA VAL A 57 6.39 -4.58 -1.84
C VAL A 57 7.57 -5.45 -2.28
N GLY A 58 7.38 -6.76 -2.39
CA GLY A 58 8.48 -7.68 -2.77
C GLY A 58 9.04 -7.39 -4.17
N TYR A 59 8.17 -7.14 -5.16
CA TYR A 59 8.59 -6.85 -6.53
C TYR A 59 9.40 -5.55 -6.61
N PHE A 60 8.90 -4.47 -6.02
CA PHE A 60 9.56 -3.17 -6.12
C PHE A 60 10.80 -3.05 -5.23
N GLU A 61 10.88 -3.76 -4.10
CA GLU A 61 12.12 -3.89 -3.34
C GLU A 61 13.20 -4.61 -4.17
N SER A 62 12.86 -5.69 -4.88
CA SER A 62 13.79 -6.37 -5.78
C SER A 62 14.28 -5.42 -6.89
N LEU A 63 13.36 -4.69 -7.52
CA LEU A 63 13.71 -3.71 -8.55
C LEU A 63 14.59 -2.57 -8.02
N GLN A 64 14.43 -2.15 -6.76
CA GLN A 64 15.32 -1.18 -6.11
C GLN A 64 16.76 -1.69 -6.01
N TYR A 65 16.95 -2.98 -5.72
CA TYR A 65 18.28 -3.58 -5.68
C TYR A 65 18.90 -3.69 -7.08
N GLU A 66 18.13 -4.09 -8.08
CA GLU A 66 18.58 -4.18 -9.48
C GLU A 66 19.04 -2.81 -10.00
N LEU A 67 18.33 -1.74 -9.62
CA LEU A 67 18.60 -0.37 -10.08
C LEU A 67 19.46 0.44 -9.10
N ARG A 68 20.13 -0.19 -8.12
CA ARG A 68 20.89 0.55 -7.09
C ARG A 68 21.99 1.44 -7.62
N SER A 69 22.57 1.09 -8.77
CA SER A 69 23.62 1.84 -9.45
C SER A 69 23.10 2.72 -10.59
N SER A 70 21.79 2.76 -10.81
CA SER A 70 21.14 3.61 -11.81
C SER A 70 20.80 4.99 -11.22
N ALA A 71 20.74 6.00 -12.07
CA ALA A 71 20.18 7.29 -11.71
C ALA A 71 18.63 7.30 -11.67
N VAL A 72 17.99 6.20 -12.07
CA VAL A 72 16.54 6.03 -11.94
C VAL A 72 16.21 5.63 -10.50
N HIS A 73 15.39 6.45 -9.84
CA HIS A 73 14.91 6.16 -8.49
C HIS A 73 13.63 5.33 -8.54
N VAL A 74 13.62 4.22 -7.81
CA VAL A 74 12.41 3.41 -7.57
C VAL A 74 12.05 3.52 -6.11
N GLY A 75 10.82 3.93 -5.82
CA GLY A 75 10.32 4.11 -4.47
C GLY A 75 8.98 3.42 -4.23
N LEU A 76 8.76 3.05 -2.98
CA LEU A 76 7.51 2.50 -2.46
C LEU A 76 6.88 3.50 -1.50
N VAL A 77 5.55 3.60 -1.55
CA VAL A 77 4.76 4.31 -0.55
C VAL A 77 3.76 3.34 0.05
N SER A 78 3.77 3.20 1.35
CA SER A 78 2.79 2.43 2.11
C SER A 78 1.89 3.40 2.90
N PRO A 79 0.75 3.82 2.32
CA PRO A 79 -0.22 4.64 3.01
C PRO A 79 -0.89 3.88 4.16
N GLY A 80 -1.26 4.63 5.22
CA GLY A 80 -2.28 4.23 6.17
C GLY A 80 -3.69 4.45 5.59
N PHE A 81 -4.66 4.80 6.45
CA PHE A 81 -6.01 5.12 6.00
C PHE A 81 -6.06 6.51 5.36
N ILE A 82 -6.50 6.56 4.11
CA ILE A 82 -6.73 7.81 3.37
C ILE A 82 -8.22 7.91 3.08
N ASN A 83 -8.83 9.03 3.45
CA ASN A 83 -10.26 9.27 3.23
C ASN A 83 -10.54 9.50 1.74
N THR A 84 -10.89 8.44 1.04
CA THR A 84 -11.21 8.43 -0.39
C THR A 84 -12.42 7.54 -0.65
N SER A 85 -12.97 7.62 -1.86
CA SER A 85 -14.05 6.74 -2.32
C SER A 85 -13.58 5.32 -2.73
N VAL A 86 -12.31 4.96 -2.50
CA VAL A 86 -11.77 3.67 -2.94
C VAL A 86 -12.52 2.47 -2.35
N THR A 87 -12.95 2.57 -1.10
CA THR A 87 -13.69 1.49 -0.43
C THR A 87 -15.12 1.38 -0.97
N LEU A 88 -15.73 2.49 -1.36
CA LEU A 88 -17.08 2.49 -1.98
C LEU A 88 -17.10 1.67 -3.28
N ASN A 89 -16.01 1.74 -4.04
CA ASN A 89 -15.83 1.05 -5.32
C ASN A 89 -15.17 -0.34 -5.18
N SER A 90 -14.81 -0.76 -3.95
CA SER A 90 -14.24 -2.08 -3.70
C SER A 90 -15.30 -3.15 -3.87
N LEU A 91 -14.93 -4.27 -4.50
CA LEU A 91 -15.85 -5.38 -4.71
C LEU A 91 -15.97 -6.25 -3.46
N GLY A 92 -17.19 -6.53 -3.06
CA GLY A 92 -17.52 -7.52 -2.03
C GLY A 92 -17.30 -8.96 -2.52
N PRO A 93 -17.55 -9.96 -1.65
CA PRO A 93 -17.43 -11.38 -1.99
C PRO A 93 -18.34 -11.83 -3.15
N ASP A 94 -19.43 -11.13 -3.36
CA ASP A 94 -20.42 -11.31 -4.41
C ASP A 94 -20.05 -10.58 -5.72
N GLY A 95 -18.94 -9.84 -5.75
CA GLY A 95 -18.50 -9.04 -6.88
C GLY A 95 -19.25 -7.71 -7.05
N ILE A 96 -20.10 -7.34 -6.08
CA ILE A 96 -20.83 -6.05 -6.06
C ILE A 96 -20.02 -5.02 -5.28
N PRO A 97 -20.01 -3.74 -5.70
CA PRO A 97 -19.38 -2.66 -4.92
C PRO A 97 -19.94 -2.54 -3.51
N ILE A 98 -19.07 -2.46 -2.51
CA ILE A 98 -19.43 -2.44 -1.07
C ILE A 98 -20.27 -1.20 -0.71
N GLN A 99 -20.07 -0.09 -1.41
CA GLN A 99 -20.76 1.21 -1.26
C GLN A 99 -20.80 1.78 0.18
N LYS A 100 -19.87 1.32 1.03
CA LYS A 100 -19.77 1.74 2.42
C LYS A 100 -18.32 1.92 2.83
N ASN A 101 -18.00 3.09 3.37
CA ASN A 101 -16.70 3.32 4.00
C ASN A 101 -16.68 2.73 5.42
N SER A 102 -15.51 2.23 5.84
CA SER A 102 -15.31 1.95 7.25
C SER A 102 -15.08 3.24 8.03
N ALA A 103 -15.41 3.26 9.32
CA ALA A 103 -15.14 4.40 10.19
C ALA A 103 -13.64 4.79 10.22
N ALA A 104 -12.74 3.81 10.07
CA ALA A 104 -11.31 4.07 9.98
C ALA A 104 -10.94 4.81 8.68
N GLN A 105 -11.61 4.48 7.57
CA GLN A 105 -11.41 5.15 6.27
C GLN A 105 -11.93 6.60 6.32
N GLU A 106 -13.12 6.81 6.91
CA GLU A 106 -13.70 8.15 7.05
C GLU A 106 -12.84 9.07 7.92
N LYS A 107 -12.24 8.53 8.99
CA LYS A 107 -11.30 9.25 9.88
C LYS A 107 -9.87 9.28 9.34
N GLY A 108 -9.62 8.73 8.15
CA GLY A 108 -8.31 8.69 7.51
C GLY A 108 -7.76 10.08 7.19
N MET A 109 -6.50 10.12 6.75
CA MET A 109 -5.85 11.34 6.28
C MET A 109 -6.55 11.87 5.03
N LEU A 110 -6.71 13.18 4.89
CA LEU A 110 -7.26 13.78 3.67
C LEU A 110 -6.33 13.55 2.48
N PRO A 111 -6.88 13.31 1.28
CA PRO A 111 -6.05 13.08 0.07
C PRO A 111 -5.05 14.20 -0.21
N MET A 112 -5.43 15.46 -0.01
CA MET A 112 -4.55 16.60 -0.21
C MET A 112 -3.41 16.64 0.81
N GLU A 113 -3.67 16.26 2.06
CA GLU A 113 -2.63 16.15 3.09
C GLU A 113 -1.62 15.03 2.75
N PHE A 114 -2.14 13.88 2.30
CA PHE A 114 -1.29 12.79 1.81
C PHE A 114 -0.43 13.23 0.62
N ALA A 115 -1.03 13.87 -0.39
CA ALA A 115 -0.32 14.34 -1.59
C ALA A 115 0.81 15.32 -1.23
N ARG A 116 0.56 16.27 -0.33
CA ARG A 116 1.58 17.21 0.16
C ARG A 116 2.72 16.51 0.89
N LYS A 117 2.41 15.56 1.80
CA LYS A 117 3.44 14.78 2.51
C LYS A 117 4.25 13.92 1.54
N PHE A 118 3.60 13.31 0.56
CA PHE A 118 4.25 12.54 -0.49
C PHE A 118 5.19 13.41 -1.31
N TYR A 119 4.71 14.52 -1.87
CA TYR A 119 5.51 15.45 -2.66
C TYR A 119 6.74 15.93 -1.89
N ASN A 120 6.57 16.43 -0.66
CA ASN A 120 7.67 16.95 0.16
C ASN A 120 8.75 15.90 0.47
N ARG A 121 8.39 14.61 0.48
CA ARG A 121 9.33 13.51 0.73
C ARG A 121 10.01 13.00 -0.53
N THR A 122 9.35 13.11 -1.69
CA THR A 122 9.82 12.58 -2.98
C THR A 122 10.55 13.62 -3.83
N ALA A 123 10.25 14.91 -3.68
CA ALA A 123 10.92 16.03 -4.39
C ALA A 123 12.36 16.29 -3.92
N LYS A 124 12.90 15.49 -2.99
CA LYS A 124 14.27 15.58 -2.51
C LYS A 124 15.26 15.01 -3.53
N ARG A 125 16.49 15.51 -3.52
CA ARG A 125 17.57 14.98 -4.38
C ARG A 125 17.84 13.47 -4.13
N ARG A 126 17.70 13.01 -2.88
CA ARG A 126 17.83 11.60 -2.49
C ARG A 126 16.65 11.21 -1.58
N PRO A 127 15.50 10.89 -2.15
CA PRO A 127 14.35 10.47 -1.36
C PRO A 127 14.58 9.06 -0.78
N SER A 128 13.92 8.78 0.35
CA SER A 128 13.91 7.42 0.90
C SER A 128 13.25 6.45 -0.07
N ARG A 129 13.75 5.23 -0.13
CA ARG A 129 13.21 4.20 -1.05
C ARG A 129 11.86 3.65 -0.62
N HIS A 130 11.53 3.73 0.67
CA HIS A 130 10.24 3.33 1.21
C HIS A 130 9.69 4.40 2.16
N LEU A 131 8.48 4.88 1.87
CA LEU A 131 7.81 5.89 2.66
C LEU A 131 6.55 5.30 3.30
N PHE A 132 6.43 5.45 4.61
CA PHE A 132 5.18 5.22 5.32
C PHE A 132 4.52 6.58 5.56
N ILE A 133 3.29 6.75 5.05
CA ILE A 133 2.53 7.99 5.15
C ILE A 133 1.15 7.68 5.69
N GLY A 134 0.91 8.05 6.92
CA GLY A 134 -0.33 7.81 7.63
C GLY A 134 -0.35 8.58 8.93
N ARG A 135 -1.24 8.20 9.83
CA ARG A 135 -1.30 8.65 11.22
C ARG A 135 -0.66 7.58 12.11
N TYR A 136 -1.29 7.24 13.23
CA TYR A 136 -0.78 6.23 14.18
C TYR A 136 -0.81 4.79 13.63
N GLU A 137 -1.68 4.49 12.67
CA GLU A 137 -1.84 3.15 12.09
C GLU A 137 -0.58 2.64 11.38
N ILE A 138 0.31 3.52 10.94
CA ILE A 138 1.59 3.11 10.35
C ILE A 138 2.50 2.40 11.35
N LEU A 139 2.31 2.64 12.66
CA LEU A 139 3.06 1.98 13.73
C LEU A 139 2.74 0.48 13.83
N ALA A 140 1.63 0.04 13.25
CA ALA A 140 1.29 -1.39 13.15
C ALA A 140 2.36 -2.19 12.40
N VAL A 141 3.04 -1.58 11.42
CA VAL A 141 4.07 -2.24 10.61
C VAL A 141 5.29 -2.64 11.46
N PRO A 142 6.02 -1.71 12.11
CA PRO A 142 7.12 -2.10 12.98
C PRO A 142 6.65 -2.94 14.17
N PHE A 143 5.47 -2.67 14.74
CA PHE A 143 4.94 -3.46 15.83
C PHE A 143 4.76 -4.94 15.43
N LYS A 144 4.12 -5.21 14.28
CA LYS A 144 3.99 -6.57 13.73
C LYS A 144 5.35 -7.22 13.47
N ARG A 145 6.34 -6.46 12.98
CA ARG A 145 7.66 -6.98 12.66
C ARG A 145 8.43 -7.46 13.90
N PHE A 146 8.40 -6.68 14.96
CA PHE A 146 9.18 -6.97 16.18
C PHE A 146 8.42 -7.83 17.21
N PHE A 147 7.08 -7.77 17.21
CA PHE A 147 6.23 -8.47 18.17
C PHE A 147 5.07 -9.21 17.47
N PRO A 148 5.36 -10.19 16.56
CA PRO A 148 4.34 -10.78 15.69
C PRO A 148 3.21 -11.48 16.45
N ASN A 149 3.52 -12.26 17.52
CA ASN A 149 2.51 -12.96 18.29
C ASN A 149 1.62 -12.00 19.10
N LEU A 150 2.22 -10.98 19.71
CA LEU A 150 1.48 -9.94 20.44
C LEU A 150 0.59 -9.14 19.48
N PHE A 151 1.13 -8.76 18.31
CA PHE A 151 0.36 -8.10 17.28
C PHE A 151 -0.85 -8.94 16.85
N PHE A 152 -0.64 -10.23 16.58
CA PHE A 152 -1.73 -11.14 16.19
C PHE A 152 -2.82 -11.19 17.25
N SER A 153 -2.44 -11.31 18.53
CA SER A 153 -3.40 -11.36 19.65
C SER A 153 -4.23 -10.06 19.76
N ILE A 154 -3.56 -8.90 19.71
CA ILE A 154 -4.22 -7.58 19.85
C ILE A 154 -5.05 -7.28 18.61
N TYR A 155 -4.46 -7.38 17.42
CA TYR A 155 -5.11 -7.06 16.17
C TYR A 155 -6.29 -7.99 15.88
N GLY A 156 -6.15 -9.29 16.20
CA GLY A 156 -7.23 -10.26 16.12
C GLY A 156 -8.43 -9.88 16.97
N LYS A 157 -8.21 -9.44 18.21
CA LYS A 157 -9.30 -8.96 19.10
C LYS A 157 -9.97 -7.69 18.58
N LEU A 158 -9.20 -6.75 18.02
CA LEU A 158 -9.72 -5.50 17.45
C LEU A 158 -10.51 -5.72 16.17
N THR A 159 -10.16 -6.75 15.41
CA THR A 159 -10.78 -7.05 14.10
C THR A 159 -11.71 -8.26 14.14
N ASP A 160 -12.08 -8.74 15.34
CA ASP A 160 -12.91 -9.92 15.52
C ASP A 160 -14.28 -9.75 14.86
N VAL A 161 -14.44 -10.44 13.73
CA VAL A 161 -15.63 -10.40 12.89
C VAL A 161 -16.84 -11.02 13.58
N THR A 162 -16.60 -11.89 14.59
CA THR A 162 -17.69 -12.57 15.31
C THR A 162 -18.38 -11.65 16.31
N ARG A 163 -17.66 -10.67 16.86
CA ARG A 163 -18.21 -9.67 17.78
C ARG A 163 -19.07 -8.62 17.06
N GLN A 164 -18.80 -8.32 15.78
CA GLN A 164 -19.56 -7.31 15.01
C GLN A 164 -20.94 -7.80 14.56
N LYS A 165 -21.29 -9.09 14.71
CA LYS A 165 -22.62 -9.64 14.39
C LYS A 165 -23.60 -9.60 15.59
N LYS A 166 -23.17 -9.14 16.77
CA LYS A 166 -24.00 -9.12 17.99
C LYS A 166 -24.51 -7.73 18.36
N ASN A 167 -24.23 -6.70 17.57
CA ASN A 167 -24.81 -5.35 17.66
C ASN A 167 -25.45 -5.04 16.28
#